data_a0a434248b0d77a23afc43de4183a7be
#
_entry.id   a0a434248b0d77a23afc43de4183a7be
#
_cell.length_a   1.000
_cell.length_b   1.000
_cell.length_c   1.000
_cell.angle_alpha   90.00
_cell.angle_beta   90.00
_cell.angle_gamma   90.00
#
_symmetry.space_group_name_H-M   'P 1'
#
loop_
_entity.id
_entity.type
_entity.pdbx_description
1 polymer ?
#
loop_
_entity_poly.entity_id
_entity_poly.type
_entity_poly.pdbx_seq_one_letter_code
_entity_poly.pdbx_strand_id
1 'polypeptide(L)'
;VWRYNPETQFFVNRGYAVMQVNFRGSGGYGKRHEKIGYKRWGLEMQDDISDAVNWAVEEGIADREHVCIYGASYGGYATMAGITLTPELYRCAVNYVGIWDIKMLYEQNGRWVDRAKRWFHNHVLDPKKDVDQLQKTSPNFHIDKIKAPLLIVHGRRDYNVRIEQAETLMNALDEKNIPYEVLIKKEEGHGFRLEENRVELYTVMEKFFEKNLSKPSLRSD
;
A
#
# COMPACT_ATOMS: atom_id res chain seq x y z
N VAL A 1 12.89 10.20 -8.70
CA VAL A 1 13.01 11.08 -9.87
C VAL A 1 12.44 12.44 -9.52
N TRP A 2 13.25 13.48 -9.61
CA TRP A 2 12.80 14.85 -9.33
C TRP A 2 11.93 15.34 -10.49
N ARG A 3 10.61 15.33 -10.33
CA ARG A 3 9.64 15.80 -11.33
C ARG A 3 8.36 16.27 -10.65
N TYR A 4 7.58 17.10 -11.36
CA TYR A 4 6.23 17.44 -10.96
C TYR A 4 5.37 16.18 -10.83
N ASN A 5 4.71 16.04 -9.67
CA ASN A 5 3.75 14.95 -9.42
C ASN A 5 2.39 15.58 -9.08
N PRO A 6 1.39 15.47 -9.99
CA PRO A 6 0.09 16.09 -9.81
C PRO A 6 -0.67 15.54 -8.59
N GLU A 7 -0.49 14.26 -8.26
CA GLU A 7 -1.11 13.63 -7.09
C GLU A 7 -0.54 14.21 -5.78
N THR A 8 0.78 14.32 -5.68
CA THR A 8 1.42 14.97 -4.54
C THR A 8 0.93 16.41 -4.39
N GLN A 9 0.84 17.16 -5.49
CA GLN A 9 0.35 18.55 -5.47
C GLN A 9 -1.12 18.64 -5.06
N PHE A 10 -1.94 17.66 -5.48
CA PHE A 10 -3.32 17.59 -5.07
C PHE A 10 -3.46 17.50 -3.54
N PHE A 11 -2.71 16.62 -2.88
CA PHE A 11 -2.76 16.47 -1.42
C PHE A 11 -2.13 17.66 -0.69
N VAL A 12 -1.01 18.18 -1.18
CA VAL A 12 -0.36 19.35 -0.59
C VAL A 12 -1.29 20.58 -0.65
N ASN A 13 -2.01 20.77 -1.74
CA ASN A 13 -3.00 21.86 -1.88
C ASN A 13 -4.16 21.74 -0.88
N ARG A 14 -4.39 20.57 -0.30
CA ARG A 14 -5.39 20.31 0.75
C ARG A 14 -4.82 20.35 2.15
N GLY A 15 -3.59 20.82 2.28
CA GLY A 15 -2.94 21.02 3.58
C GLY A 15 -2.24 19.79 4.15
N TYR A 16 -2.11 18.70 3.39
CA TYR A 16 -1.37 17.52 3.82
C TYR A 16 0.11 17.64 3.51
N ALA A 17 0.97 17.25 4.44
CA ALA A 17 2.36 16.94 4.15
C ALA A 17 2.42 15.58 3.44
N VAL A 18 3.18 15.48 2.35
CA VAL A 18 3.34 14.23 1.59
C VAL A 18 4.80 13.80 1.61
N MET A 19 5.07 12.67 2.23
CA MET A 19 6.39 12.06 2.27
C MET A 19 6.46 10.86 1.33
N GLN A 20 7.43 10.86 0.42
CA GLN A 20 7.70 9.75 -0.49
C GLN A 20 9.04 9.12 -0.13
N VAL A 21 9.01 7.87 0.34
CA VAL A 21 10.20 7.15 0.79
C VAL A 21 10.83 6.40 -0.36
N ASN A 22 12.12 6.63 -0.61
CA ASN A 22 12.93 5.83 -1.51
C ASN A 22 13.61 4.70 -0.72
N PHE A 23 12.79 3.76 -0.22
CA PHE A 23 13.25 2.61 0.55
C PHE A 23 14.25 1.77 -0.24
N ARG A 24 15.05 0.95 0.45
CA ARG A 24 15.97 0.01 -0.20
C ARG A 24 15.24 -0.86 -1.23
N GLY A 25 15.88 -1.12 -2.37
CA GLY A 25 15.24 -1.74 -3.54
C GLY A 25 14.70 -0.74 -4.55
N SER A 26 14.59 0.57 -4.22
CA SER A 26 14.18 1.59 -5.16
C SER A 26 15.21 1.78 -6.27
N GLY A 27 14.72 1.92 -7.52
CA GLY A 27 15.57 2.21 -8.68
C GLY A 27 16.12 3.65 -8.66
N GLY A 28 17.17 3.89 -9.45
CA GLY A 28 17.74 5.23 -9.64
C GLY A 28 18.82 5.64 -8.62
N TYR A 29 19.07 4.84 -7.59
CA TYR A 29 20.09 5.07 -6.54
C TYR A 29 21.28 4.12 -6.65
N GLY A 30 21.45 3.48 -7.81
CA GLY A 30 22.52 2.55 -8.12
C GLY A 30 22.22 1.10 -7.70
N LYS A 31 22.96 0.16 -8.33
CA LYS A 31 22.73 -1.30 -8.18
C LYS A 31 22.85 -1.81 -6.75
N ARG A 32 23.66 -1.15 -5.91
CA ARG A 32 23.79 -1.54 -4.51
C ARG A 32 22.48 -1.33 -3.76
N HIS A 33 21.89 -0.13 -3.90
CA HIS A 33 20.63 0.23 -3.27
C HIS A 33 19.47 -0.66 -3.75
N GLU A 34 19.44 -0.98 -5.04
CA GLU A 34 18.46 -1.90 -5.60
C GLU A 34 18.60 -3.32 -5.05
N LYS A 35 19.82 -3.86 -5.04
CA LYS A 35 20.06 -5.26 -4.64
C LYS A 35 19.83 -5.54 -3.16
N ILE A 36 20.07 -4.58 -2.27
CA ILE A 36 19.81 -4.78 -0.82
C ILE A 36 18.32 -4.91 -0.50
N GLY A 37 17.42 -4.56 -1.44
CA GLY A 37 15.98 -4.80 -1.33
C GLY A 37 15.52 -6.18 -1.78
N TYR A 38 16.38 -6.99 -2.42
CA TYR A 38 16.00 -8.32 -2.88
C TYR A 38 15.64 -9.24 -1.72
N LYS A 39 14.50 -9.90 -1.81
CA LYS A 39 13.93 -10.75 -0.75
C LYS A 39 13.70 -10.02 0.59
N ARG A 40 13.43 -8.72 0.53
CA ARG A 40 13.21 -7.87 1.72
C ARG A 40 11.81 -7.26 1.80
N TRP A 41 10.87 -7.77 1.01
CA TRP A 41 9.48 -7.39 1.12
C TRP A 41 8.94 -7.67 2.53
N GLY A 42 8.33 -6.66 3.18
CA GLY A 42 7.79 -6.76 4.54
C GLY A 42 8.84 -6.93 5.65
N LEU A 43 10.12 -6.82 5.30
CA LEU A 43 11.26 -6.78 6.20
C LEU A 43 11.88 -5.38 6.13
N GLU A 44 13.20 -5.28 5.95
CA GLU A 44 13.91 -4.00 5.98
C GLU A 44 13.40 -2.97 4.95
N MET A 45 12.73 -3.39 3.87
CA MET A 45 12.03 -2.45 2.97
C MET A 45 10.84 -1.77 3.65
N GLN A 46 10.16 -2.49 4.55
CA GLN A 46 9.07 -1.94 5.35
C GLN A 46 9.61 -1.14 6.54
N ASP A 47 10.73 -1.57 7.13
CA ASP A 47 11.40 -0.83 8.20
C ASP A 47 11.81 0.56 7.72
N ASP A 48 12.37 0.69 6.51
CA ASP A 48 12.73 2.01 5.94
C ASP A 48 11.53 2.97 5.86
N ILE A 49 10.32 2.46 5.61
CA ILE A 49 9.09 3.27 5.58
C ILE A 49 8.70 3.67 7.00
N SER A 50 8.74 2.73 7.95
CA SER A 50 8.42 2.97 9.35
C SER A 50 9.40 3.95 10.00
N ASP A 51 10.69 3.80 9.71
CA ASP A 51 11.75 4.71 10.18
C ASP A 51 11.55 6.13 9.66
N ALA A 52 11.15 6.26 8.38
CA ALA A 52 10.84 7.57 7.81
C ALA A 52 9.65 8.25 8.50
N VAL A 53 8.61 7.49 8.86
CA VAL A 53 7.47 8.01 9.64
C VAL A 53 7.93 8.46 11.02
N ASN A 54 8.68 7.62 11.73
CA ASN A 54 9.20 7.95 13.05
C ASN A 54 10.08 9.19 13.02
N TRP A 55 11.00 9.27 12.05
CA TRP A 55 11.82 10.46 11.83
C TRP A 55 10.97 11.72 11.62
N ALA A 56 9.95 11.66 10.77
CA ALA A 56 9.10 12.84 10.50
C ALA A 56 8.33 13.30 11.76
N VAL A 57 7.96 12.36 12.64
CA VAL A 57 7.32 12.67 13.92
C VAL A 57 8.33 13.27 14.89
N GLU A 58 9.53 12.71 15.00
CA GLU A 58 10.62 13.21 15.87
C GLU A 58 11.08 14.62 15.50
N GLU A 59 11.13 14.92 14.20
CA GLU A 59 11.46 16.25 13.67
C GLU A 59 10.28 17.26 13.77
N GLY A 60 9.14 16.83 14.28
CA GLY A 60 7.95 17.69 14.40
C GLY A 60 7.29 18.06 13.07
N ILE A 61 7.61 17.33 11.98
CA ILE A 61 7.02 17.50 10.64
C ILE A 61 5.64 16.86 10.58
N ALA A 62 5.46 15.71 11.24
CA ALA A 62 4.21 14.96 11.29
C ALA A 62 3.70 14.80 12.72
N ASP A 63 2.39 14.82 12.88
CA ASP A 63 1.72 14.43 14.11
C ASP A 63 1.45 12.91 14.06
N ARG A 64 1.94 12.17 15.05
CA ARG A 64 1.82 10.70 15.14
C ARG A 64 0.37 10.21 15.01
N GLU A 65 -0.56 10.99 15.55
CA GLU A 65 -1.99 10.65 15.51
C GLU A 65 -2.66 10.97 14.14
N HIS A 66 -1.92 11.55 13.20
CA HIS A 66 -2.44 12.03 11.92
C HIS A 66 -1.61 11.54 10.72
N VAL A 67 -1.08 10.32 10.79
CA VAL A 67 -0.32 9.70 9.69
C VAL A 67 -1.19 8.68 8.97
N CYS A 68 -1.36 8.83 7.65
CA CYS A 68 -1.95 7.79 6.79
C CYS A 68 -0.91 7.25 5.83
N ILE A 69 -1.06 5.98 5.44
CA ILE A 69 -0.25 5.33 4.42
C ILE A 69 -1.07 5.10 3.15
N TYR A 70 -0.48 5.44 2.01
CA TYR A 70 -1.10 5.25 0.70
C TYR A 70 -0.07 4.71 -0.28
N GLY A 71 -0.47 3.76 -1.10
CA GLY A 71 0.38 3.28 -2.17
C GLY A 71 -0.34 2.45 -3.20
N ALA A 72 0.26 2.39 -4.40
CA ALA A 72 -0.24 1.61 -5.52
C ALA A 72 0.68 0.42 -5.84
N SER A 73 0.11 -0.70 -6.29
CA SER A 73 0.86 -1.89 -6.70
C SER A 73 1.73 -2.44 -5.56
N TYR A 74 3.07 -2.43 -5.70
CA TYR A 74 3.97 -2.69 -4.57
C TYR A 74 3.71 -1.74 -3.39
N GLY A 75 3.44 -0.45 -3.67
CA GLY A 75 3.05 0.51 -2.64
C GLY A 75 1.77 0.11 -1.90
N GLY A 76 0.82 -0.52 -2.59
CA GLY A 76 -0.36 -1.11 -1.97
C GLY A 76 -0.01 -2.30 -1.08
N TYR A 77 0.96 -3.14 -1.47
CA TYR A 77 1.53 -4.14 -0.57
C TYR A 77 2.16 -3.49 0.67
N ALA A 78 3.00 -2.47 0.48
CA ALA A 78 3.63 -1.76 1.60
C ALA A 78 2.60 -1.09 2.52
N THR A 79 1.48 -0.61 1.96
CA THR A 79 0.33 -0.11 2.72
C THR A 79 -0.28 -1.21 3.58
N MET A 80 -0.60 -2.37 2.99
CA MET A 80 -1.15 -3.50 3.74
C MET A 80 -0.16 -4.05 4.77
N ALA A 81 1.12 -4.15 4.42
CA ALA A 81 2.18 -4.52 5.36
C ALA A 81 2.29 -3.52 6.52
N GLY A 82 2.18 -2.22 6.23
CA GLY A 82 2.19 -1.17 7.25
C GLY A 82 1.09 -1.37 8.30
N ILE A 83 -0.16 -1.53 7.87
CA ILE A 83 -1.30 -1.66 8.80
C ILE A 83 -1.45 -3.04 9.42
N THR A 84 -0.66 -4.04 8.98
CA THR A 84 -0.66 -5.39 9.56
C THR A 84 0.59 -5.71 10.38
N LEU A 85 1.75 -5.17 10.03
CA LEU A 85 3.02 -5.45 10.71
C LEU A 85 3.39 -4.35 11.72
N THR A 86 2.98 -3.10 11.45
CA THR A 86 3.18 -1.93 12.32
C THR A 86 1.87 -1.14 12.49
N PRO A 87 0.78 -1.77 12.97
CA PRO A 87 -0.58 -1.22 12.94
C PRO A 87 -0.75 0.08 13.75
N GLU A 88 0.14 0.36 14.67
CA GLU A 88 0.08 1.56 15.53
C GLU A 88 0.64 2.82 14.86
N LEU A 89 1.30 2.68 13.69
CA LEU A 89 1.91 3.83 13.01
C LEU A 89 0.91 4.62 12.16
N TYR A 90 -0.22 4.03 11.81
CA TYR A 90 -1.09 4.61 10.79
C TYR A 90 -2.52 4.81 11.28
N ARG A 91 -3.01 6.03 11.11
CA ARG A 91 -4.39 6.41 11.41
C ARG A 91 -5.37 5.99 10.33
N CYS A 92 -4.91 5.88 9.07
CA CYS A 92 -5.69 5.34 7.95
C CYS A 92 -4.79 4.79 6.85
N ALA A 93 -5.39 4.04 5.93
CA ALA A 93 -4.67 3.41 4.84
C ALA A 93 -5.47 3.42 3.53
N VAL A 94 -4.79 3.63 2.40
CA VAL A 94 -5.40 3.49 1.07
C VAL A 94 -4.60 2.48 0.25
N ASN A 95 -5.21 1.33 -0.03
CA ASN A 95 -4.65 0.28 -0.88
C ASN A 95 -5.16 0.47 -2.31
N TYR A 96 -4.31 0.94 -3.21
CA TYR A 96 -4.63 1.14 -4.62
C TYR A 96 -3.99 0.08 -5.50
N VAL A 97 -4.80 -0.73 -6.18
CA VAL A 97 -4.37 -1.85 -7.05
C VAL A 97 -3.24 -2.67 -6.40
N GLY A 98 -3.35 -2.89 -5.09
CA GLY A 98 -2.27 -3.41 -4.27
C GLY A 98 -2.34 -4.91 -4.02
N ILE A 99 -1.21 -5.43 -3.57
CA ILE A 99 -1.03 -6.84 -3.23
C ILE A 99 -1.27 -7.01 -1.73
N TRP A 100 -2.09 -7.96 -1.34
CA TRP A 100 -2.25 -8.33 0.06
C TRP A 100 -1.85 -9.79 0.35
N ASP A 101 -1.81 -10.62 -0.70
CA ASP A 101 -1.35 -12.01 -0.65
C ASP A 101 -0.23 -12.24 -1.67
N ILE A 102 1.00 -12.42 -1.15
CA ILE A 102 2.20 -12.64 -1.96
C ILE A 102 2.12 -13.98 -2.72
N LYS A 103 1.58 -15.03 -2.08
CA LYS A 103 1.44 -16.34 -2.71
C LYS A 103 0.45 -16.30 -3.86
N MET A 104 -0.70 -15.65 -3.66
CA MET A 104 -1.68 -15.44 -4.71
C MET A 104 -1.09 -14.66 -5.89
N LEU A 105 -0.30 -13.60 -5.64
CA LEU A 105 0.40 -12.87 -6.70
C LEU A 105 1.28 -13.79 -7.53
N TYR A 106 2.04 -14.68 -6.89
CA TYR A 106 2.88 -15.66 -7.58
C TYR A 106 2.05 -16.65 -8.41
N GLU A 107 0.93 -17.14 -7.89
CA GLU A 107 0.08 -18.15 -8.53
C GLU A 107 -0.75 -17.56 -9.68
N GLN A 108 -1.29 -16.36 -9.52
CA GLN A 108 -2.07 -15.67 -10.55
C GLN A 108 -1.25 -15.35 -11.81
N ASN A 109 0.03 -15.20 -11.64
CA ASN A 109 0.98 -15.04 -12.73
C ASN A 109 1.54 -16.39 -13.22
N GLY A 110 0.83 -17.50 -12.98
CA GLY A 110 1.22 -18.88 -13.34
C GLY A 110 1.49 -19.14 -14.83
N ARG A 111 1.15 -18.18 -15.72
CA ARG A 111 1.61 -18.10 -17.10
C ARG A 111 2.97 -17.44 -17.26
N TRP A 112 3.61 -17.05 -16.12
CA TRP A 112 4.96 -16.52 -16.19
C TRP A 112 5.88 -17.57 -16.77
N VAL A 113 6.50 -17.20 -17.88
CA VAL A 113 7.65 -17.94 -18.40
C VAL A 113 8.67 -18.12 -17.29
N ASP A 114 9.47 -19.17 -17.33
CA ASP A 114 10.47 -19.51 -16.28
C ASP A 114 11.36 -18.35 -15.85
N ARG A 115 11.60 -17.38 -16.76
CA ARG A 115 12.34 -16.17 -16.47
C ARG A 115 11.64 -15.30 -15.40
N ALA A 116 10.32 -15.14 -15.47
CA ALA A 116 9.58 -14.32 -14.52
C ALA A 116 9.45 -15.00 -13.16
N LYS A 117 9.30 -16.35 -13.14
CA LYS A 117 9.35 -17.13 -11.89
C LYS A 117 10.71 -17.00 -11.21
N ARG A 118 11.80 -17.12 -11.98
CA ARG A 118 13.16 -16.90 -11.44
C ARG A 118 13.35 -15.49 -10.90
N TRP A 119 12.81 -14.50 -11.63
CA TRP A 119 12.84 -13.12 -11.13
C TRP A 119 12.13 -13.00 -9.78
N PHE A 120 10.92 -13.54 -9.65
CA PHE A 120 10.15 -13.51 -8.41
C PHE A 120 10.89 -14.20 -7.26
N HIS A 121 11.43 -15.40 -7.49
CA HIS A 121 12.21 -16.13 -6.48
C HIS A 121 13.48 -15.38 -6.04
N ASN A 122 14.09 -14.62 -6.94
CA ASN A 122 15.32 -13.89 -6.63
C ASN A 122 15.06 -12.54 -5.96
N HIS A 123 13.90 -11.91 -6.23
CA HIS A 123 13.64 -10.54 -5.80
C HIS A 123 12.58 -10.44 -4.69
N VAL A 124 11.62 -11.36 -4.67
CA VAL A 124 10.55 -11.38 -3.67
C VAL A 124 10.77 -12.52 -2.68
N LEU A 125 10.39 -13.73 -3.04
CA LEU A 125 10.62 -14.99 -2.32
C LEU A 125 10.21 -16.19 -3.17
N ASP A 126 10.63 -17.40 -2.78
CA ASP A 126 10.09 -18.65 -3.30
C ASP A 126 8.97 -19.16 -2.36
N PRO A 127 7.68 -19.09 -2.76
CA PRO A 127 6.58 -19.45 -1.85
C PRO A 127 6.61 -20.90 -1.36
N LYS A 128 7.40 -21.77 -2.01
CA LYS A 128 7.56 -23.18 -1.62
C LYS A 128 8.74 -23.41 -0.66
N LYS A 129 9.75 -22.57 -0.73
CA LYS A 129 10.98 -22.70 0.05
C LYS A 129 11.05 -21.72 1.21
N ASP A 130 10.62 -20.47 0.97
CA ASP A 130 10.71 -19.37 1.92
C ASP A 130 9.38 -19.24 2.71
N VAL A 131 8.82 -20.38 3.18
CA VAL A 131 7.48 -20.45 3.81
C VAL A 131 7.39 -19.59 5.06
N ASP A 132 8.40 -19.61 5.91
CA ASP A 132 8.43 -18.82 7.14
C ASP A 132 8.44 -17.31 6.84
N GLN A 133 9.23 -16.91 5.83
CA GLN A 133 9.24 -15.53 5.38
C GLN A 133 7.89 -15.14 4.79
N LEU A 134 7.28 -15.99 3.96
CA LEU A 134 5.96 -15.75 3.39
C LEU A 134 4.92 -15.51 4.49
N GLN A 135 4.87 -16.38 5.51
CA GLN A 135 3.94 -16.24 6.63
C GLN A 135 4.21 -14.96 7.44
N LYS A 136 5.47 -14.60 7.63
CA LYS A 136 5.87 -13.41 8.37
C LYS A 136 5.51 -12.11 7.65
N THR A 137 5.62 -12.08 6.32
CA THR A 137 5.62 -10.83 5.56
C THR A 137 4.39 -10.63 4.65
N SER A 138 3.59 -11.68 4.41
CA SER A 138 2.38 -11.54 3.58
C SER A 138 1.20 -11.09 4.44
N PRO A 139 0.59 -9.91 4.13
CA PRO A 139 -0.44 -9.29 4.97
C PRO A 139 -1.64 -10.20 5.27
N ASN A 140 -2.00 -11.13 4.36
CA ASN A 140 -3.13 -12.04 4.52
C ASN A 140 -3.03 -12.95 5.76
N PHE A 141 -1.83 -13.17 6.30
CA PHE A 141 -1.65 -13.91 7.55
C PHE A 141 -1.85 -13.05 8.82
N HIS A 142 -2.04 -11.74 8.67
CA HIS A 142 -2.03 -10.79 9.78
C HIS A 142 -3.26 -9.87 9.81
N ILE A 143 -4.34 -10.28 9.16
CA ILE A 143 -5.55 -9.46 9.00
C ILE A 143 -6.14 -9.02 10.35
N ASP A 144 -6.05 -9.85 11.38
CA ASP A 144 -6.55 -9.57 12.72
C ASP A 144 -5.87 -8.36 13.40
N LYS A 145 -4.72 -7.92 12.85
CA LYS A 145 -3.97 -6.78 13.38
C LYS A 145 -4.42 -5.43 12.80
N ILE A 146 -5.27 -5.44 11.77
CA ILE A 146 -5.74 -4.20 11.13
C ILE A 146 -6.62 -3.43 12.12
N LYS A 147 -6.21 -2.22 12.44
CA LYS A 147 -6.93 -1.26 13.28
C LYS A 147 -7.33 0.00 12.49
N ALA A 148 -6.51 0.37 11.53
CA ALA A 148 -6.71 1.57 10.74
C ALA A 148 -7.88 1.42 9.76
N PRO A 149 -8.76 2.43 9.61
CA PRO A 149 -9.70 2.50 8.50
C PRO A 149 -8.98 2.29 7.17
N LEU A 150 -9.58 1.48 6.29
CA LEU A 150 -8.99 1.08 5.02
C LEU A 150 -9.89 1.47 3.86
N LEU A 151 -9.31 2.13 2.85
CA LEU A 151 -9.93 2.33 1.53
C LEU A 151 -9.24 1.39 0.53
N ILE A 152 -10.03 0.56 -0.15
CA ILE A 152 -9.58 -0.37 -1.19
C ILE A 152 -9.98 0.21 -2.55
N VAL A 153 -9.00 0.42 -3.42
CA VAL A 153 -9.23 0.94 -4.79
C VAL A 153 -8.67 -0.03 -5.81
N HIS A 154 -9.50 -0.47 -6.78
CA HIS A 154 -9.02 -1.44 -7.79
C HIS A 154 -9.73 -1.29 -9.14
N GLY A 155 -9.02 -1.63 -10.21
CA GLY A 155 -9.59 -1.76 -11.54
C GLY A 155 -9.89 -3.23 -11.88
N ARG A 156 -11.11 -3.54 -12.39
CA ARG A 156 -11.47 -4.94 -12.73
C ARG A 156 -10.65 -5.54 -13.87
N ARG A 157 -10.06 -4.68 -14.72
CA ARG A 157 -9.22 -5.10 -15.84
C ARG A 157 -7.74 -5.06 -15.53
N ASP A 158 -7.39 -5.15 -14.24
CA ASP A 158 -6.00 -5.20 -13.83
C ASP A 158 -5.39 -6.58 -14.12
N TYR A 159 -4.41 -6.60 -15.04
CA TYR A 159 -3.69 -7.81 -15.43
C TYR A 159 -2.36 -7.99 -14.70
N ASN A 160 -1.89 -6.97 -13.97
CA ASN A 160 -0.65 -7.00 -13.20
C ASN A 160 -0.91 -7.51 -11.77
N VAL A 161 -1.86 -6.87 -11.10
CA VAL A 161 -2.38 -7.28 -9.80
C VAL A 161 -3.88 -7.53 -9.98
N ARG A 162 -4.24 -8.78 -10.14
CA ARG A 162 -5.62 -9.13 -10.50
C ARG A 162 -6.60 -8.74 -9.42
N ILE A 163 -7.85 -8.48 -9.84
CA ILE A 163 -8.94 -8.05 -8.98
C ILE A 163 -9.19 -9.00 -7.80
N GLU A 164 -8.86 -10.29 -7.95
CA GLU A 164 -9.00 -11.29 -6.90
C GLU A 164 -8.19 -10.95 -5.64
N GLN A 165 -7.12 -10.16 -5.76
CA GLN A 165 -6.41 -9.63 -4.60
C GLN A 165 -7.33 -8.74 -3.74
N ALA A 166 -8.08 -7.85 -4.36
CA ALA A 166 -9.03 -7.00 -3.66
C ALA A 166 -10.26 -7.80 -3.19
N GLU A 167 -10.80 -8.70 -4.02
CA GLU A 167 -11.98 -9.49 -3.67
C GLU A 167 -11.74 -10.42 -2.48
N THR A 168 -10.59 -11.10 -2.44
CA THR A 168 -10.23 -11.95 -1.29
C THR A 168 -9.89 -11.15 -0.04
N LEU A 169 -9.30 -9.96 -0.19
CA LEU A 169 -9.11 -9.04 0.94
C LEU A 169 -10.47 -8.62 1.53
N MET A 170 -11.42 -8.18 0.69
CA MET A 170 -12.75 -7.77 1.14
C MET A 170 -13.46 -8.93 1.86
N ASN A 171 -13.45 -10.13 1.28
CA ASN A 171 -14.06 -11.32 1.92
C ASN A 171 -13.45 -11.59 3.30
N ALA A 172 -12.13 -11.51 3.42
CA ALA A 172 -11.45 -11.74 4.69
C ALA A 172 -11.74 -10.65 5.74
N LEU A 173 -11.92 -9.39 5.31
CA LEU A 173 -12.34 -8.29 6.19
C LEU A 173 -13.80 -8.48 6.65
N ASP A 174 -14.69 -8.90 5.75
CA ASP A 174 -16.10 -9.20 6.06
C ASP A 174 -16.22 -10.34 7.08
N GLU A 175 -15.45 -11.43 6.90
CA GLU A 175 -15.41 -12.56 7.84
C GLU A 175 -14.97 -12.14 9.26
N LYS A 176 -14.12 -11.11 9.35
CA LYS A 176 -13.62 -10.57 10.62
C LYS A 176 -14.43 -9.39 11.14
N ASN A 177 -15.46 -8.95 10.42
CA ASN A 177 -16.22 -7.73 10.70
C ASN A 177 -15.35 -6.47 10.82
N ILE A 178 -14.28 -6.37 10.01
CA ILE A 178 -13.41 -5.20 9.94
C ILE A 178 -13.97 -4.25 8.86
N PRO A 179 -14.36 -3.02 9.21
CA PRO A 179 -14.96 -2.10 8.26
C PRO A 179 -13.94 -1.56 7.26
N TYR A 180 -14.36 -1.37 6.02
CA TYR A 180 -13.56 -0.78 4.95
C TYR A 180 -14.45 0.05 4.01
N GLU A 181 -13.82 0.92 3.23
CA GLU A 181 -14.43 1.60 2.10
C GLU A 181 -13.86 1.04 0.79
N VAL A 182 -14.63 1.10 -0.31
CA VAL A 182 -14.22 0.47 -1.57
C VAL A 182 -14.57 1.31 -2.79
N LEU A 183 -13.66 1.38 -3.75
CA LEU A 183 -13.86 1.97 -5.06
C LEU A 183 -13.34 1.02 -6.15
N ILE A 184 -14.25 0.28 -6.81
CA ILE A 184 -13.89 -0.62 -7.91
C ILE A 184 -14.45 -0.10 -9.22
N LYS A 185 -13.60 0.02 -10.25
CA LYS A 185 -13.96 0.48 -11.59
C LYS A 185 -13.85 -0.64 -12.61
N LYS A 186 -14.98 -0.91 -13.31
CA LYS A 186 -15.09 -2.02 -14.29
C LYS A 186 -14.13 -1.86 -15.47
N GLU A 187 -13.95 -0.61 -15.93
CA GLU A 187 -13.22 -0.30 -17.16
C GLU A 187 -11.72 -0.04 -16.92
N GLU A 188 -11.31 0.06 -15.66
CA GLU A 188 -9.95 0.40 -15.28
C GLU A 188 -9.08 -0.84 -15.08
N GLY A 189 -7.76 -0.63 -15.30
CA GLY A 189 -6.71 -1.63 -15.12
C GLY A 189 -5.78 -1.29 -13.95
N HIS A 190 -4.46 -1.49 -14.18
CA HIS A 190 -3.42 -1.23 -13.19
C HIS A 190 -3.14 0.28 -13.06
N GLY A 191 -4.08 0.97 -12.42
CA GLY A 191 -4.18 2.42 -12.33
C GLY A 191 -5.29 2.99 -13.19
N PHE A 192 -5.99 4.01 -12.66
CA PHE A 192 -7.11 4.64 -13.35
C PHE A 192 -6.63 5.61 -14.44
N ARG A 193 -7.21 5.49 -15.63
CA ARG A 193 -6.82 6.26 -16.81
C ARG A 193 -7.93 7.18 -17.31
N LEU A 194 -9.21 6.77 -17.18
CA LEU A 194 -10.34 7.60 -17.56
C LEU A 194 -10.43 8.80 -16.62
N GLU A 195 -10.64 9.98 -17.19
CA GLU A 195 -10.63 11.24 -16.44
C GLU A 195 -11.67 11.25 -15.34
N GLU A 196 -12.90 10.86 -15.64
CA GLU A 196 -14.00 10.76 -14.69
C GLU A 196 -13.68 9.83 -13.51
N ASN A 197 -13.04 8.69 -13.78
CA ASN A 197 -12.64 7.74 -12.73
C ASN A 197 -11.50 8.28 -11.86
N ARG A 198 -10.59 9.06 -12.45
CA ARG A 198 -9.53 9.73 -11.70
C ARG A 198 -10.06 10.84 -10.81
N VAL A 199 -11.00 11.63 -11.32
CA VAL A 199 -11.68 12.67 -10.52
C VAL A 199 -12.40 12.02 -9.35
N GLU A 200 -13.15 10.95 -9.60
CA GLU A 200 -13.83 10.21 -8.53
C GLU A 200 -12.84 9.62 -7.52
N LEU A 201 -11.74 9.01 -7.98
CA LEU A 201 -10.68 8.47 -7.11
C LEU A 201 -10.17 9.55 -6.14
N TYR A 202 -9.76 10.70 -6.65
CA TYR A 202 -9.23 11.77 -5.81
C TYR A 202 -10.29 12.37 -4.89
N THR A 203 -11.53 12.47 -5.35
CA THR A 203 -12.67 12.92 -4.51
C THR A 203 -12.94 11.95 -3.36
N VAL A 204 -12.90 10.65 -3.62
CA VAL A 204 -13.08 9.62 -2.58
C VAL A 204 -11.92 9.64 -1.60
N MET A 205 -10.68 9.71 -2.09
CA MET A 205 -9.48 9.78 -1.23
C MET A 205 -9.48 11.05 -0.37
N GLU A 206 -9.83 12.20 -0.93
CA GLU A 206 -9.96 13.47 -0.20
C GLU A 206 -10.92 13.33 1.00
N LYS A 207 -12.13 12.86 0.75
CA LYS A 207 -13.13 12.62 1.79
C LYS A 207 -12.69 11.61 2.83
N PHE A 208 -12.01 10.54 2.38
CA PHE A 208 -11.49 9.51 3.25
C PHE A 208 -10.39 10.05 4.18
N PHE A 209 -9.44 10.82 3.65
CA PHE A 209 -8.39 11.44 4.47
C PHE A 209 -8.96 12.54 5.38
N GLU A 210 -9.86 13.38 4.89
CA GLU A 210 -10.54 14.39 5.71
C GLU A 210 -11.23 13.74 6.91
N LYS A 211 -12.03 12.70 6.67
CA LYS A 211 -12.74 11.95 7.73
C LYS A 211 -11.80 11.37 8.79
N ASN A 212 -10.63 10.86 8.37
CA ASN A 212 -9.74 10.09 9.25
C ASN A 212 -8.56 10.90 9.81
N LEU A 213 -8.22 12.05 9.22
CA LEU A 213 -7.12 12.93 9.64
C LEU A 213 -7.59 14.26 10.22
N SER A 214 -8.91 14.59 10.18
CA SER A 214 -9.40 15.80 10.81
C SER A 214 -9.20 15.74 12.32
N LYS A 215 -8.63 16.79 12.89
CA LYS A 215 -8.67 16.97 14.35
C LYS A 215 -10.13 17.08 14.78
N PRO A 216 -10.55 16.45 15.88
CA PRO A 216 -11.88 16.70 16.43
C PRO A 216 -12.06 18.21 16.53
N SER A 217 -13.08 18.76 15.88
CA SER A 217 -13.42 20.16 16.08
C SER A 217 -13.61 20.35 17.59
N LEU A 218 -12.79 21.16 18.22
CA LEU A 218 -13.12 21.69 19.54
C LEU A 218 -14.45 22.43 19.33
N ARG A 219 -15.57 21.77 19.66
CA ARG A 219 -16.83 22.48 19.78
C ARG A 219 -16.59 23.49 20.88
N SER A 220 -16.52 24.74 20.52
CA SER A 220 -16.67 25.83 21.45
C SER A 220 -18.10 25.76 22.02
N ASP A 221 -18.21 25.22 23.23
CA ASP A 221 -19.40 25.36 24.05
C ASP A 221 -19.63 26.84 24.39
#